data_ed8f4c9dc914848fd932bb2272eb58a6
#
_entry.id   ed8f4c9dc914848fd932bb2272eb58a6
#
_cell.length_a   1.000
_cell.length_b   1.000
_cell.length_c   1.000
_cell.angle_alpha   90.00
_cell.angle_beta   90.00
_cell.angle_gamma   90.00
#
_symmetry.space_group_name_H-M   'P 1'
#
loop_
_entity.id
_entity.type
_entity.pdbx_description
1 polymer ?
#
loop_
_entity_poly.entity_id
_entity_poly.type
_entity_poly.pdbx_seq_one_letter_code
_entity_poly.pdbx_strand_id
1 'polypeptide(L)'
;MTSRFLLATAALFVTATAAQAQIAPTNFDQAAYITCKEAHAMQPEARKQLAIYLANHAAAYRGVVIPDGEQGTQLAHLVRGGCTLAPDAYLFTVIDRAILAELPKLPKRR
;
A
#
# COMPACT_ATOMS: atom_id res chain seq x y z
N MET A 1 -42.62 28.13 -21.32
CA MET A 1 -42.24 27.85 -21.16
C MET A 1 -41.59 27.29 -20.72
N THR A 2 -41.28 27.16 -20.62
CA THR A 2 -40.71 26.64 -20.35
C THR A 2 -39.93 26.10 -19.84
N SER A 3 -39.53 25.81 -19.67
CA SER A 3 -38.85 25.29 -19.27
C SER A 3 -38.10 24.67 -18.87
N ARG A 4 -37.95 24.55 -18.84
CA ARG A 4 -37.38 24.02 -18.56
C ARG A 4 -36.53 23.49 -18.20
N PHE A 5 -36.13 23.30 -18.04
CA PHE A 5 -35.37 22.81 -17.80
C PHE A 5 -34.67 22.33 -17.31
N LEU A 6 -34.44 22.25 -17.23
CA LEU A 6 -33.87 21.86 -16.93
C LEU A 6 -33.13 21.34 -16.49
N LEU A 7 -32.82 21.17 -16.32
CA LEU A 7 -32.17 20.73 -15.96
C LEU A 7 -31.47 20.07 -15.63
N ALA A 8 -31.25 19.66 -15.50
CA ALA A 8 -30.72 18.95 -15.36
C ALA A 8 -29.77 18.65 -14.94
N THR A 9 -29.21 18.58 -14.86
CA THR A 9 -28.32 18.55 -14.48
C THR A 9 -27.73 17.89 -13.79
N ALA A 10 -27.62 17.74 -13.32
CA ALA A 10 -27.15 17.23 -12.56
C ALA A 10 -26.30 16.32 -12.59
N ALA A 11 -26.21 15.83 -12.65
CA ALA A 11 -25.52 14.91 -12.86
C ALA A 11 -24.33 14.86 -12.42
N LEU A 12 -23.96 15.23 -12.20
CA LEU A 12 -22.93 15.28 -11.99
C LEU A 12 -22.40 14.65 -11.10
N PHE A 13 -22.30 14.45 -10.49
CA PHE A 13 -21.80 14.01 -9.63
C PHE A 13 -21.23 12.93 -9.55
N VAL A 14 -21.37 12.42 -9.69
CA VAL A 14 -21.01 11.34 -9.84
C VAL A 14 -19.67 11.11 -9.79
N THR A 15 -18.95 11.82 -10.16
CA THR A 15 -17.61 11.68 -10.22
C THR A 15 -16.93 11.42 -8.94
N ALA A 16 -17.43 11.82 -7.88
CA ALA A 16 -16.75 11.71 -6.63
C ALA A 16 -16.44 10.29 -6.24
N THR A 17 -17.17 9.36 -6.77
CA THR A 17 -16.98 8.00 -6.36
C THR A 17 -15.64 7.44 -6.77
N ALA A 18 -15.03 8.00 -7.77
CA ALA A 18 -13.77 7.45 -8.22
C ALA A 18 -12.71 7.45 -7.15
N ALA A 19 -12.76 8.39 -6.25
CA ALA A 19 -11.75 8.48 -5.24
C ALA A 19 -11.75 7.33 -4.28
N GLN A 20 -12.88 6.68 -4.13
CA GLN A 20 -12.97 5.62 -3.16
C GLN A 20 -12.26 4.38 -3.56
N ALA A 21 -11.96 4.25 -4.83
CA ALA A 21 -11.20 3.11 -5.27
C ALA A 21 -9.81 3.08 -4.68
N GLN A 22 -9.37 4.19 -4.09
CA GLN A 22 -8.05 4.25 -3.53
C GLN A 22 -7.98 3.80 -2.08
N ILE A 23 -9.08 3.43 -1.50
CA ILE A 23 -9.07 3.05 -0.11
C ILE A 23 -8.35 1.73 0.07
N ALA A 24 -7.55 1.68 1.11
CA ALA A 24 -6.79 0.48 1.41
C ALA A 24 -7.70 -0.69 1.73
N PRO A 25 -7.25 -1.89 1.43
CA PRO A 25 -8.02 -3.08 1.75
C PRO A 25 -8.24 -3.20 3.25
N THR A 26 -9.31 -3.88 3.62
CA THR A 26 -9.67 -3.99 5.02
C THR A 26 -9.09 -5.22 5.68
N ASN A 27 -8.51 -6.15 4.94
CA ASN A 27 -7.94 -7.33 5.55
C ASN A 27 -6.68 -7.77 4.82
N PHE A 28 -5.96 -8.66 5.47
CA PHE A 28 -4.69 -9.12 4.94
C PHE A 28 -4.83 -9.88 3.63
N ASP A 29 -5.86 -10.68 3.50
CA ASP A 29 -6.01 -11.48 2.28
C ASP A 29 -6.14 -10.58 1.05
N GLN A 30 -6.85 -9.50 1.18
CA GLN A 30 -6.96 -8.54 0.08
C GLN A 30 -5.63 -7.84 -0.17
N ALA A 31 -4.97 -7.44 0.89
CA ALA A 31 -3.73 -6.67 0.77
C ALA A 31 -2.59 -7.51 0.22
N ALA A 32 -2.56 -8.79 0.55
CA ALA A 32 -1.45 -9.66 0.18
C ALA A 32 -1.30 -9.88 -1.31
N TYR A 33 -2.38 -9.69 -2.06
CA TYR A 33 -2.36 -9.94 -3.50
C TYR A 33 -2.30 -8.69 -4.35
N ILE A 34 -2.01 -7.55 -3.74
CA ILE A 34 -1.80 -6.33 -4.50
C ILE A 34 -0.38 -6.34 -5.04
N THR A 35 -0.23 -6.15 -6.35
CA THR A 35 1.10 -6.15 -6.96
C THR A 35 1.80 -4.82 -6.73
N CYS A 36 3.12 -4.83 -6.91
CA CYS A 36 3.89 -3.59 -6.86
C CYS A 36 3.35 -2.55 -7.83
N LYS A 37 2.98 -2.98 -9.03
CA LYS A 37 2.44 -2.10 -10.05
C LYS A 37 1.13 -1.47 -9.61
N GLU A 38 0.24 -2.28 -9.03
CA GLU A 38 -1.02 -1.77 -8.54
C GLU A 38 -0.83 -0.79 -7.40
N ALA A 39 0.09 -1.10 -6.49
CA ALA A 39 0.38 -0.21 -5.38
C ALA A 39 0.96 1.11 -5.88
N HIS A 40 1.81 1.06 -6.89
CA HIS A 40 2.40 2.26 -7.45
C HIS A 40 1.35 3.20 -8.03
N ALA A 41 0.26 2.64 -8.55
CA ALA A 41 -0.82 3.45 -9.12
C ALA A 41 -1.74 4.07 -8.07
N MET A 42 -1.60 3.67 -6.81
CA MET A 42 -2.43 4.22 -5.74
C MET A 42 -1.99 5.63 -5.37
N GLN A 43 -2.88 6.35 -4.71
CA GLN A 43 -2.52 7.63 -4.14
C GLN A 43 -1.38 7.45 -3.13
N PRO A 44 -0.45 8.39 -3.03
CA PRO A 44 0.72 8.21 -2.17
C PRO A 44 0.38 7.86 -0.72
N GLU A 45 -0.62 8.50 -0.16
CA GLU A 45 -0.95 8.22 1.23
C GLU A 45 -1.55 6.81 1.39
N ALA A 46 -2.41 6.41 0.48
CA ALA A 46 -2.99 5.07 0.52
C ALA A 46 -1.92 4.01 0.34
N ARG A 47 -1.00 4.26 -0.58
CA ARG A 47 0.11 3.34 -0.82
C ARG A 47 0.98 3.20 0.42
N LYS A 48 1.24 4.31 1.10
CA LYS A 48 2.03 4.29 2.33
C LYS A 48 1.34 3.47 3.41
N GLN A 49 0.04 3.67 3.59
CA GLN A 49 -0.69 2.93 4.60
C GLN A 49 -0.71 1.44 4.29
N LEU A 50 -0.87 1.10 3.04
CA LEU A 50 -0.82 -0.29 2.62
C LEU A 50 0.55 -0.91 2.94
N ALA A 51 1.62 -0.20 2.61
CA ALA A 51 2.96 -0.72 2.85
C ALA A 51 3.22 -0.91 4.34
N ILE A 52 2.78 0.03 5.16
CA ILE A 52 2.94 -0.07 6.62
C ILE A 52 2.17 -1.27 7.15
N TYR A 53 0.94 -1.44 6.69
CA TYR A 53 0.11 -2.55 7.12
C TYR A 53 0.77 -3.89 6.80
N LEU A 54 1.23 -4.05 5.56
CA LEU A 54 1.88 -5.28 5.13
C LEU A 54 3.21 -5.51 5.84
N ALA A 55 3.97 -4.44 6.04
CA ALA A 55 5.26 -4.55 6.69
C ALA A 55 5.11 -4.98 8.15
N ASN A 56 4.13 -4.40 8.84
CA ASN A 56 3.89 -4.79 10.22
C ASN A 56 3.43 -6.24 10.32
N HIS A 57 2.64 -6.69 9.36
CA HIS A 57 2.17 -8.05 9.34
C HIS A 57 3.35 -9.03 9.15
N ALA A 58 4.22 -8.72 8.20
CA ALA A 58 5.38 -9.56 7.93
C ALA A 58 6.35 -9.57 9.10
N ALA A 59 6.58 -8.39 9.70
CA ALA A 59 7.49 -8.28 10.84
C ALA A 59 6.98 -9.09 12.02
N ALA A 60 5.69 -9.01 12.30
CA ALA A 60 5.10 -9.77 13.41
C ALA A 60 5.28 -11.26 13.19
N TYR A 61 5.06 -11.72 11.98
CA TYR A 61 5.23 -13.13 11.66
C TYR A 61 6.66 -13.58 11.89
N ARG A 62 7.63 -12.71 11.64
CA ARG A 62 9.04 -13.04 11.79
C ARG A 62 9.61 -12.68 13.15
N GLY A 63 8.77 -12.23 14.06
CA GLY A 63 9.20 -11.96 15.44
C GLY A 63 10.04 -10.72 15.61
N VAL A 64 9.89 -9.75 14.73
CA VAL A 64 10.65 -8.49 14.80
C VAL A 64 9.73 -7.31 14.71
N VAL A 65 10.29 -6.14 14.96
CA VAL A 65 9.58 -4.87 14.88
C VAL A 65 10.32 -4.00 13.87
N ILE A 66 9.58 -3.23 13.11
CA ILE A 66 10.20 -2.27 12.19
C ILE A 66 10.30 -0.94 12.91
N PRO A 67 11.51 -0.49 13.23
CA PRO A 67 11.66 0.76 13.95
C PRO A 67 11.52 1.95 13.03
N ASP A 68 11.24 3.09 13.62
CA ASP A 68 11.30 4.35 12.90
C ASP A 68 12.78 4.69 12.68
N GLY A 69 13.03 5.61 11.78
CA GLY A 69 14.37 6.10 11.54
C GLY A 69 15.07 5.35 10.44
N GLU A 70 16.37 5.23 10.56
CA GLU A 70 17.19 4.73 9.46
C GLU A 70 16.87 3.32 9.01
N GLN A 71 16.62 2.43 9.94
CA GLN A 71 16.32 1.06 9.56
C GLN A 71 15.00 0.95 8.81
N GLY A 72 14.00 1.71 9.26
CA GLY A 72 12.73 1.74 8.54
C GLY A 72 12.91 2.34 7.15
N THR A 73 13.72 3.38 7.04
CA THR A 73 14.01 4.00 5.76
C THR A 73 14.75 3.04 4.84
N GLN A 74 15.68 2.28 5.38
CA GLN A 74 16.42 1.30 4.60
C GLN A 74 15.49 0.23 4.04
N LEU A 75 14.56 -0.25 4.86
CA LEU A 75 13.58 -1.20 4.38
C LEU A 75 12.74 -0.61 3.24
N ALA A 76 12.33 0.64 3.38
CA ALA A 76 11.55 1.30 2.33
C ALA A 76 12.34 1.36 1.02
N HIS A 77 13.65 1.64 1.10
CA HIS A 77 14.48 1.65 -0.10
C HIS A 77 14.57 0.27 -0.74
N LEU A 78 14.71 -0.76 0.07
CA LEU A 78 14.79 -2.13 -0.45
C LEU A 78 13.49 -2.52 -1.14
N VAL A 79 12.37 -2.15 -0.55
CA VAL A 79 11.07 -2.45 -1.14
C VAL A 79 10.91 -1.70 -2.46
N ARG A 80 11.27 -0.43 -2.47
CA ARG A 80 11.16 0.36 -3.69
C ARG A 80 12.02 -0.22 -4.80
N GLY A 81 13.25 -0.61 -4.47
CA GLY A 81 14.14 -1.25 -5.44
C GLY A 81 13.60 -2.58 -5.94
N GLY A 82 13.09 -3.39 -5.03
CA GLY A 82 12.52 -4.68 -5.38
C GLY A 82 11.31 -4.55 -6.29
N CYS A 83 10.44 -3.59 -5.99
CA CYS A 83 9.27 -3.35 -6.82
C CYS A 83 9.65 -2.81 -8.20
N THR A 84 10.70 -1.99 -8.26
CA THR A 84 11.17 -1.50 -9.54
C THR A 84 11.65 -2.64 -10.43
N LEU A 85 12.34 -3.61 -9.83
CA LEU A 85 12.85 -4.75 -10.58
C LEU A 85 11.77 -5.77 -10.91
N ALA A 86 10.73 -5.85 -10.12
CA ALA A 86 9.70 -6.86 -10.29
C ALA A 86 8.30 -6.24 -10.09
N PRO A 87 7.85 -5.42 -11.04
CA PRO A 87 6.58 -4.71 -10.87
C PRO A 87 5.36 -5.64 -10.78
N ASP A 88 5.46 -6.83 -11.29
CA ASP A 88 4.35 -7.77 -11.24
C ASP A 88 4.36 -8.64 -9.99
N ALA A 89 5.38 -8.51 -9.16
CA ALA A 89 5.42 -9.25 -7.90
C ALA A 89 4.40 -8.66 -6.92
N TYR A 90 3.95 -9.48 -6.00
CA TYR A 90 3.09 -8.98 -4.93
C TYR A 90 3.90 -8.10 -4.00
N LEU A 91 3.32 -6.97 -3.65
CA LEU A 91 4.00 -6.04 -2.75
C LEU A 91 4.38 -6.73 -1.44
N PHE A 92 3.49 -7.55 -0.91
CA PHE A 92 3.78 -8.25 0.34
C PHE A 92 5.02 -9.13 0.22
N THR A 93 5.18 -9.82 -0.90
CA THR A 93 6.35 -10.66 -1.11
C THR A 93 7.62 -9.84 -1.10
N VAL A 94 7.61 -8.70 -1.77
CA VAL A 94 8.78 -7.84 -1.81
C VAL A 94 9.11 -7.31 -0.42
N ILE A 95 8.09 -6.89 0.31
CA ILE A 95 8.27 -6.40 1.68
C ILE A 95 8.84 -7.50 2.57
N ASP A 96 8.28 -8.69 2.51
CA ASP A 96 8.73 -9.80 3.34
C ASP A 96 10.18 -10.16 3.04
N ARG A 97 10.57 -10.15 1.77
CA ARG A 97 11.95 -10.41 1.38
C ARG A 97 12.90 -9.34 1.90
N ALA A 98 12.46 -8.09 1.89
CA ALA A 98 13.28 -7.00 2.42
C ALA A 98 13.49 -7.18 3.92
N ILE A 99 12.43 -7.52 4.63
CA ILE A 99 12.53 -7.76 6.08
C ILE A 99 13.47 -8.94 6.35
N LEU A 100 13.35 -9.99 5.58
CA LEU A 100 14.20 -11.16 5.75
C LEU A 100 15.66 -10.80 5.55
N ALA A 101 15.95 -9.96 4.57
CA ALA A 101 17.32 -9.54 4.29
C ALA A 101 17.92 -8.72 5.44
N GLU A 102 17.09 -7.97 6.14
CA GLU A 102 17.54 -7.11 7.24
C GLU A 102 17.28 -7.72 8.61
N LEU A 103 16.81 -8.95 8.63
CA LEU A 103 16.32 -9.57 9.87
C LEU A 103 17.29 -9.47 11.05
N PRO A 104 18.60 -9.76 10.88
CA PRO A 104 19.51 -9.70 12.03
C PRO A 104 19.65 -8.31 12.63
N LYS A 105 19.31 -7.28 11.87
CA LYS A 105 19.45 -5.90 12.32
C LYS A 105 18.20 -5.34 12.94
N LEU A 106 17.08 -6.06 12.85
CA LEU A 106 15.81 -5.54 13.33
C LEU A 106 15.58 -5.92 14.80
N PRO A 107 15.01 -5.02 15.58
CA PRO A 107 14.72 -5.32 16.98
C PRO A 107 13.76 -6.49 17.10
N LYS A 108 14.02 -7.34 18.07
CA LYS A 108 13.13 -8.48 18.33
C LYS A 108 11.87 -8.01 18.99
N ARG A 109 10.78 -8.66 18.60
CA ARG A 109 9.49 -8.41 19.21
C ARG A 109 9.48 -9.04 20.60
N ARG A 110 8.89 -8.34 21.55
CA ARG A 110 8.82 -8.84 22.91
C ARG A 110 7.57 -9.57 23.25
#